data_fdd5a2f20ecb8bce8e2b6cc6dc392d14
#
_entry.id   fdd5a2f20ecb8bce8e2b6cc6dc392d14
#
_cell.length_a   1.000
_cell.length_b   1.000
_cell.length_c   1.000
_cell.angle_alpha   90.00
_cell.angle_beta   90.00
_cell.angle_gamma   90.00
#
_symmetry.space_group_name_H-M   'P 1'
#
loop_
_entity.id
_entity.type
_entity.pdbx_description
1 polymer ?
#
loop_
_entity_poly.entity_id
_entity_poly.type
_entity_poly.pdbx_seq_one_letter_code
_entity_poly.pdbx_strand_id
1 'polypeptide(L)'
;SLFGNTFLSKFEAATCPSSVLSQVTIVDTPGVLSGEKQRLNRGYDFVKVFEWFAHRSDLIILMFDAHKLDISDEMKETMLCLRGMTDKVRIILNKADTVSPQQLLRIYGALMWSLGKVINTPEVLRVHTTSFTEKFARDENHDLFVAERNDLMTDIRSLPQASLVQRINAMVARARVVRVNCYLVPHFKKQMPALGGKAKKQAQLVENLLEEYKTVCKANSLNPNDFPSFEKYRNRLRDADFSKFKKFDEKVFQAVDEA
;
A
#
# COMPACT_ATOMS: atom_id res chain seq x y z
N SER A 1 16.47 14.21 -6.22
CA SER A 1 16.43 12.77 -5.91
C SER A 1 15.86 12.58 -4.50
N LEU A 2 14.84 11.74 -4.34
CA LEU A 2 14.16 11.51 -3.05
C LEU A 2 15.06 10.73 -2.05
N PHE A 3 16.00 9.94 -2.55
CA PHE A 3 16.78 8.98 -1.74
C PHE A 3 18.29 9.20 -1.79
N GLY A 4 18.74 10.33 -2.36
CA GLY A 4 20.15 10.69 -2.47
C GLY A 4 20.88 10.03 -3.66
N ASN A 5 22.09 10.53 -3.92
CA ASN A 5 22.89 10.08 -5.07
C ASN A 5 23.45 8.66 -4.85
N THR A 6 23.69 8.27 -3.61
CA THR A 6 24.18 6.92 -3.26
C THR A 6 23.20 5.82 -3.65
N PHE A 7 21.89 6.07 -3.52
CA PHE A 7 20.87 5.16 -4.00
C PHE A 7 20.83 5.13 -5.52
N LEU A 8 20.81 6.30 -6.17
CA LEU A 8 20.71 6.39 -7.63
C LEU A 8 21.89 5.73 -8.35
N SER A 9 23.10 5.83 -7.79
CA SER A 9 24.27 5.19 -8.38
C SER A 9 24.29 3.66 -8.33
N LYS A 10 23.43 3.09 -7.49
CA LYS A 10 23.25 1.63 -7.33
C LYS A 10 21.96 1.11 -7.96
N PHE A 11 21.13 2.01 -8.49
CA PHE A 11 19.87 1.64 -9.13
C PHE A 11 20.09 1.41 -10.60
N GLU A 12 19.89 0.18 -11.04
CA GLU A 12 20.03 -0.26 -12.42
C GLU A 12 18.71 -0.76 -12.97
N ALA A 13 18.52 -0.66 -14.27
CA ALA A 13 17.36 -1.18 -14.98
C ALA A 13 17.79 -1.91 -16.24
N ALA A 14 17.16 -3.03 -16.51
CA ALA A 14 17.35 -3.80 -17.74
C ALA A 14 16.00 -4.11 -18.38
N THR A 15 15.97 -4.17 -19.70
CA THR A 15 14.80 -4.62 -20.46
C THR A 15 15.13 -5.93 -21.15
N CYS A 16 14.16 -6.85 -21.18
CA CYS A 16 14.32 -8.14 -21.82
C CYS A 16 13.06 -8.45 -22.65
N PRO A 17 13.18 -8.95 -23.88
CA PRO A 17 12.05 -9.41 -24.67
C PRO A 17 11.44 -10.65 -24.02
N SER A 18 10.29 -10.48 -23.37
CA SER A 18 9.57 -11.54 -22.66
C SER A 18 8.07 -11.25 -22.69
N SER A 19 7.26 -12.27 -22.93
CA SER A 19 5.79 -12.13 -22.89
C SER A 19 5.27 -11.72 -21.50
N VAL A 20 5.94 -12.13 -20.44
CA VAL A 20 5.59 -11.74 -19.05
C VAL A 20 6.01 -10.29 -18.80
N LEU A 21 7.24 -9.92 -19.11
CA LEU A 21 7.78 -8.59 -18.85
C LEU A 21 7.17 -7.49 -19.74
N SER A 22 6.46 -7.85 -20.80
CA SER A 22 5.68 -6.89 -21.58
C SER A 22 4.52 -6.27 -20.77
N GLN A 23 4.06 -6.93 -19.73
CA GLN A 23 2.92 -6.50 -18.89
C GLN A 23 3.28 -6.32 -17.40
N VAL A 24 4.43 -6.85 -16.98
CA VAL A 24 4.87 -6.86 -15.57
C VAL A 24 6.27 -6.26 -15.46
N THR A 25 6.46 -5.34 -14.54
CA THR A 25 7.77 -4.84 -14.13
C THR A 25 8.16 -5.49 -12.81
N ILE A 26 9.34 -6.11 -12.77
CA ILE A 26 9.87 -6.73 -11.55
C ILE A 26 10.92 -5.79 -10.95
N VAL A 27 10.79 -5.50 -9.67
CA VAL A 27 11.77 -4.72 -8.90
C VAL A 27 12.46 -5.68 -7.93
N ASP A 28 13.74 -5.92 -8.16
CA ASP A 28 14.60 -6.64 -7.21
C ASP A 28 15.20 -5.66 -6.22
N THR A 29 15.14 -6.00 -4.93
CA THR A 29 15.64 -5.15 -3.86
C THR A 29 16.90 -5.75 -3.24
N PRO A 30 17.83 -4.91 -2.76
CA PRO A 30 18.94 -5.41 -1.95
C PRO A 30 18.43 -6.21 -0.76
N GLY A 31 19.17 -7.26 -0.37
CA GLY A 31 18.82 -8.07 0.80
C GLY A 31 18.73 -7.23 2.07
N VAL A 32 17.83 -7.63 2.96
CA VAL A 32 17.70 -7.05 4.30
C VAL A 32 18.92 -7.39 5.14
N LEU A 33 19.46 -6.42 5.88
CA LEU A 33 20.68 -6.57 6.65
C LEU A 33 20.37 -6.78 8.13
N SER A 34 21.10 -7.69 8.78
CA SER A 34 20.93 -8.02 10.19
C SER A 34 21.81 -7.21 11.15
N GLY A 35 22.81 -6.47 10.64
CA GLY A 35 23.76 -5.72 11.45
C GLY A 35 23.63 -4.21 11.30
N GLU A 36 23.66 -3.48 12.42
CA GLU A 36 23.57 -2.01 12.42
C GLU A 36 24.72 -1.35 11.64
N LYS A 37 25.96 -1.84 11.80
CA LYS A 37 27.12 -1.36 11.04
C LYS A 37 26.96 -1.55 9.53
N GLN A 38 26.31 -2.65 9.10
CA GLN A 38 26.05 -2.93 7.70
C GLN A 38 24.96 -2.02 7.14
N ARG A 39 23.95 -1.69 7.94
CA ARG A 39 22.90 -0.73 7.58
C ARG A 39 23.49 0.67 7.35
N LEU A 40 24.37 1.14 8.23
CA LEU A 40 25.04 2.45 8.09
C LEU A 40 25.92 2.52 6.82
N ASN A 41 26.62 1.45 6.47
CA ASN A 41 27.46 1.39 5.27
C ASN A 41 26.66 1.38 3.95
N ARG A 42 25.35 1.15 3.99
CA ARG A 42 24.49 1.17 2.80
C ARG A 42 24.40 2.56 2.18
N GLY A 43 24.47 3.62 2.98
CA GLY A 43 24.51 5.01 2.56
C GLY A 43 23.15 5.58 2.14
N TYR A 44 22.05 4.86 2.35
CA TYR A 44 20.68 5.30 2.18
C TYR A 44 19.72 4.50 3.10
N ASP A 45 18.57 5.09 3.38
CA ASP A 45 17.52 4.47 4.20
C ASP A 45 16.72 3.47 3.35
N PHE A 46 17.01 2.18 3.55
CA PHE A 46 16.37 1.09 2.81
C PHE A 46 14.87 1.03 3.07
N VAL A 47 14.44 1.21 4.32
CA VAL A 47 13.02 1.10 4.70
C VAL A 47 12.17 2.15 3.96
N LYS A 48 12.67 3.38 3.86
CA LYS A 48 11.98 4.43 3.08
C LYS A 48 11.95 4.15 1.59
N VAL A 49 13.03 3.60 1.03
CA VAL A 49 13.06 3.18 -0.38
C VAL A 49 12.04 2.07 -0.60
N PHE A 50 12.05 1.06 0.26
CA PHE A 50 11.11 -0.05 0.20
C PHE A 50 9.65 0.43 0.31
N GLU A 51 9.33 1.26 1.28
CA GLU A 51 8.00 1.86 1.46
C GLU A 51 7.52 2.58 0.20
N TRP A 52 8.41 3.35 -0.43
CA TRP A 52 8.09 4.07 -1.67
C TRP A 52 7.73 3.12 -2.82
N PHE A 53 8.46 2.02 -2.99
CA PHE A 53 8.15 1.00 -3.97
C PHE A 53 6.89 0.22 -3.58
N ALA A 54 6.71 -0.16 -2.32
CA ALA A 54 5.56 -0.91 -1.83
C ALA A 54 4.23 -0.20 -2.14
N HIS A 55 4.19 1.12 -1.94
CA HIS A 55 3.01 1.92 -2.29
C HIS A 55 2.68 1.92 -3.79
N ARG A 56 3.65 1.66 -4.64
CA ARG A 56 3.51 1.69 -6.12
C ARG A 56 3.40 0.32 -6.75
N SER A 57 3.73 -0.71 -6.00
CA SER A 57 3.65 -2.09 -6.47
C SER A 57 2.23 -2.63 -6.38
N ASP A 58 1.84 -3.45 -7.32
CA ASP A 58 0.58 -4.19 -7.32
C ASP A 58 0.70 -5.52 -6.57
N LEU A 59 1.93 -6.08 -6.48
CA LEU A 59 2.27 -7.26 -5.70
C LEU A 59 3.60 -7.07 -4.99
N ILE A 60 3.70 -7.55 -3.76
CA ILE A 60 4.91 -7.52 -2.93
C ILE A 60 5.21 -8.95 -2.50
N ILE A 61 6.41 -9.42 -2.84
CA ILE A 61 6.87 -10.76 -2.46
C ILE A 61 7.91 -10.63 -1.36
N LEU A 62 7.64 -11.22 -0.20
CA LEU A 62 8.58 -11.36 0.90
C LEU A 62 9.15 -12.78 0.88
N MET A 63 10.44 -12.92 0.63
CA MET A 63 11.11 -14.22 0.57
C MET A 63 11.91 -14.52 1.83
N PHE A 64 11.65 -15.68 2.41
CA PHE A 64 12.40 -16.23 3.54
C PHE A 64 13.13 -17.50 3.12
N ASP A 65 14.34 -17.69 3.63
CA ASP A 65 15.14 -18.89 3.42
C ASP A 65 14.85 -19.91 4.53
N ALA A 66 14.49 -21.15 4.14
CA ALA A 66 14.19 -22.22 5.11
C ALA A 66 15.37 -22.55 6.04
N HIS A 67 16.62 -22.28 5.63
CA HIS A 67 17.80 -22.49 6.46
C HIS A 67 18.12 -21.32 7.39
N LYS A 68 17.64 -20.11 7.06
CA LYS A 68 17.97 -18.91 7.80
C LYS A 68 16.73 -18.06 8.06
N LEU A 69 15.96 -18.51 9.04
CA LEU A 69 14.75 -17.83 9.47
C LEU A 69 15.11 -16.74 10.50
N ASP A 70 15.86 -15.75 10.07
CA ASP A 70 16.22 -14.60 10.90
C ASP A 70 15.42 -13.38 10.48
N ILE A 71 14.51 -12.96 11.34
CA ILE A 71 13.74 -11.72 11.14
C ILE A 71 14.52 -10.60 11.85
N SER A 72 15.46 -10.00 11.12
CA SER A 72 16.23 -8.87 11.57
C SER A 72 15.35 -7.65 11.88
N ASP A 73 15.90 -6.68 12.61
CA ASP A 73 15.13 -5.47 12.92
C ASP A 73 14.79 -4.66 11.66
N GLU A 74 15.68 -4.63 10.66
CA GLU A 74 15.38 -4.00 9.36
C GLU A 74 14.22 -4.73 8.64
N MET A 75 14.15 -6.08 8.73
CA MET A 75 13.02 -6.85 8.19
C MET A 75 11.72 -6.53 8.95
N LYS A 76 11.77 -6.39 10.28
CA LYS A 76 10.60 -5.99 11.07
C LYS A 76 10.11 -4.60 10.68
N GLU A 77 11.01 -3.63 10.56
CA GLU A 77 10.68 -2.27 10.10
C GLU A 77 10.06 -2.29 8.71
N THR A 78 10.63 -3.08 7.79
CA THR A 78 10.10 -3.29 6.43
C THR A 78 8.69 -3.87 6.46
N MET A 79 8.45 -4.91 7.27
CA MET A 79 7.11 -5.51 7.40
C MET A 79 6.10 -4.55 8.05
N LEU A 80 6.53 -3.69 8.97
CA LEU A 80 5.66 -2.68 9.58
C LEU A 80 5.16 -1.66 8.56
N CYS A 81 5.97 -1.31 7.55
CA CYS A 81 5.56 -0.44 6.45
C CYS A 81 4.43 -1.05 5.58
N LEU A 82 4.28 -2.38 5.60
CA LEU A 82 3.25 -3.08 4.82
C LEU A 82 1.87 -3.13 5.49
N ARG A 83 1.74 -2.58 6.69
CA ARG A 83 0.44 -2.48 7.36
C ARG A 83 -0.56 -1.69 6.49
N GLY A 84 -1.72 -2.30 6.25
CA GLY A 84 -2.74 -1.73 5.37
C GLY A 84 -2.54 -2.02 3.88
N MET A 85 -1.53 -2.83 3.52
CA MET A 85 -1.27 -3.31 2.15
C MET A 85 -1.15 -4.83 2.10
N THR A 86 -1.67 -5.54 3.10
CA THR A 86 -1.53 -7.00 3.26
C THR A 86 -2.17 -7.80 2.13
N ASP A 87 -3.18 -7.26 1.48
CA ASP A 87 -3.81 -7.79 0.27
C ASP A 87 -2.83 -7.99 -0.90
N LYS A 88 -1.82 -7.12 -0.99
CA LYS A 88 -0.76 -7.18 -2.01
C LYS A 88 0.42 -8.07 -1.63
N VAL A 89 0.52 -8.50 -0.38
CA VAL A 89 1.68 -9.24 0.13
C VAL A 89 1.51 -10.73 -0.09
N ARG A 90 2.57 -11.36 -0.65
CA ARG A 90 2.74 -12.82 -0.69
C ARG A 90 4.03 -13.17 0.01
N ILE A 91 3.97 -14.15 0.87
CA ILE A 91 5.13 -14.63 1.62
C ILE A 91 5.57 -15.96 1.05
N ILE A 92 6.87 -16.10 0.83
CA ILE A 92 7.45 -17.31 0.27
C ILE A 92 8.49 -17.85 1.24
N LEU A 93 8.34 -19.10 1.62
CA LEU A 93 9.39 -19.88 2.27
C LEU A 93 10.14 -20.65 1.18
N ASN A 94 11.28 -20.11 0.77
CA ASN A 94 12.12 -20.64 -0.30
C ASN A 94 13.12 -21.68 0.22
N LYS A 95 13.64 -22.50 -0.67
CA LYS A 95 14.57 -23.62 -0.39
C LYS A 95 13.96 -24.68 0.53
N ALA A 96 12.65 -24.82 0.52
CA ALA A 96 11.93 -25.75 1.36
C ALA A 96 12.22 -27.22 1.03
N ASP A 97 12.70 -27.49 -0.18
CA ASP A 97 13.13 -28.81 -0.66
C ASP A 97 14.41 -29.34 0.00
N THR A 98 15.17 -28.47 0.63
CA THR A 98 16.47 -28.81 1.24
C THR A 98 16.35 -29.30 2.68
N VAL A 99 15.21 -29.14 3.31
CA VAL A 99 14.91 -29.55 4.67
C VAL A 99 13.95 -30.74 4.71
N SER A 100 14.01 -31.55 5.78
CA SER A 100 13.07 -32.65 5.94
C SER A 100 11.63 -32.18 6.21
N PRO A 101 10.59 -33.03 5.93
CA PRO A 101 9.21 -32.65 6.19
C PRO A 101 8.95 -32.22 7.65
N GLN A 102 9.57 -32.92 8.61
CA GLN A 102 9.45 -32.59 10.01
C GLN A 102 10.10 -31.24 10.36
N GLN A 103 11.26 -30.93 9.78
CA GLN A 103 11.91 -29.63 9.93
C GLN A 103 11.08 -28.52 9.28
N LEU A 104 10.52 -28.77 8.09
CA LEU A 104 9.70 -27.85 7.36
C LEU A 104 8.49 -27.37 8.19
N LEU A 105 7.79 -28.30 8.83
CA LEU A 105 6.66 -27.98 9.72
C LEU A 105 7.07 -27.06 10.88
N ARG A 106 8.22 -27.32 11.49
CA ARG A 106 8.75 -26.47 12.58
C ARG A 106 9.14 -25.08 12.08
N ILE A 107 9.82 -25.02 10.94
CA ILE A 107 10.23 -23.76 10.29
C ILE A 107 9.01 -22.95 9.90
N TYR A 108 8.02 -23.57 9.26
CA TYR A 108 6.77 -22.95 8.88
C TYR A 108 6.04 -22.38 10.10
N GLY A 109 5.90 -23.15 11.17
CA GLY A 109 5.28 -22.70 12.42
C GLY A 109 6.02 -21.54 13.06
N ALA A 110 7.36 -21.56 13.07
CA ALA A 110 8.19 -20.47 13.58
C ALA A 110 8.05 -19.20 12.75
N LEU A 111 7.99 -19.31 11.42
CA LEU A 111 7.74 -18.20 10.51
C LEU A 111 6.36 -17.59 10.76
N MET A 112 5.31 -18.40 10.79
CA MET A 112 3.93 -17.94 11.06
C MET A 112 3.82 -17.21 12.40
N TRP A 113 4.43 -17.75 13.46
CA TRP A 113 4.49 -17.11 14.76
C TRP A 113 5.18 -15.74 14.73
N SER A 114 6.29 -15.66 14.01
CA SER A 114 7.08 -14.43 13.90
C SER A 114 6.36 -13.36 13.07
N LEU A 115 5.70 -13.77 11.98
CA LEU A 115 4.87 -12.89 11.16
C LEU A 115 3.68 -12.33 11.94
N GLY A 116 2.99 -13.17 12.70
CA GLY A 116 1.85 -12.76 13.52
C GLY A 116 2.20 -11.72 14.59
N LYS A 117 3.43 -11.74 15.09
CA LYS A 117 3.91 -10.70 16.03
C LYS A 117 4.17 -9.34 15.40
N VAL A 118 4.56 -9.33 14.13
CA VAL A 118 4.94 -8.09 13.43
C VAL A 118 3.77 -7.51 12.65
N ILE A 119 3.08 -8.35 11.91
CA ILE A 119 1.94 -7.95 11.08
C ILE A 119 0.68 -8.26 11.89
N ASN A 120 0.22 -7.27 12.64
CA ASN A 120 -0.99 -7.39 13.46
C ASN A 120 -2.23 -7.24 12.54
N THR A 121 -2.61 -8.33 11.87
CA THR A 121 -3.83 -8.42 11.06
C THR A 121 -4.74 -9.51 11.61
N PRO A 122 -6.07 -9.37 11.49
CA PRO A 122 -7.01 -10.42 11.88
C PRO A 122 -6.94 -11.65 10.96
N GLU A 123 -6.39 -11.49 9.77
CA GLU A 123 -6.26 -12.56 8.78
C GLU A 123 -4.86 -13.17 8.83
N VAL A 124 -4.81 -14.49 8.69
CA VAL A 124 -3.55 -15.23 8.59
C VAL A 124 -2.97 -15.03 7.19
N LEU A 125 -1.75 -14.50 7.12
CA LEU A 125 -1.06 -14.34 5.85
C LEU A 125 -0.74 -15.69 5.23
N ARG A 126 -1.02 -15.83 3.93
CA ARG A 126 -0.66 -17.03 3.18
C ARG A 126 0.85 -17.08 2.97
N VAL A 127 1.46 -18.20 3.33
CA VAL A 127 2.88 -18.48 3.09
C VAL A 127 2.98 -19.61 2.06
N HIS A 128 3.53 -19.28 0.90
CA HIS A 128 3.83 -20.26 -0.15
C HIS A 128 5.13 -20.98 0.20
N THR A 129 5.06 -22.28 0.33
CA THR A 129 6.21 -23.11 0.65
C THR A 129 6.71 -23.78 -0.63
N THR A 130 7.87 -23.36 -1.12
CA THR A 130 8.38 -23.87 -2.40
C THR A 130 9.91 -23.73 -2.51
N SER A 131 10.45 -24.12 -3.65
CA SER A 131 11.84 -23.87 -4.02
C SER A 131 11.90 -23.46 -5.50
N PHE A 132 12.66 -22.40 -5.79
CA PHE A 132 12.88 -21.91 -7.14
C PHE A 132 14.12 -22.55 -7.76
N THR A 133 14.11 -23.88 -7.87
CA THR A 133 15.15 -24.68 -8.52
C THR A 133 14.56 -25.46 -9.69
N GLU A 134 15.39 -25.86 -10.64
CA GLU A 134 14.97 -26.73 -11.73
C GLU A 134 14.69 -28.14 -11.22
N LYS A 135 15.51 -28.61 -10.26
CA LYS A 135 15.40 -29.94 -9.65
C LYS A 135 15.40 -29.80 -8.14
N PHE A 136 14.39 -30.34 -7.48
CA PHE A 136 14.31 -30.37 -6.03
C PHE A 136 15.38 -31.32 -5.43
N ALA A 137 15.94 -30.90 -4.29
CA ALA A 137 16.92 -31.66 -3.55
C ALA A 137 16.30 -32.91 -2.91
N ARG A 138 14.99 -32.85 -2.58
CA ARG A 138 14.21 -33.95 -1.98
C ARG A 138 12.85 -34.03 -2.65
N ASP A 139 12.38 -35.25 -2.88
CA ASP A 139 11.10 -35.50 -3.57
C ASP A 139 9.91 -35.67 -2.63
N GLU A 140 10.13 -35.79 -1.30
CA GLU A 140 9.10 -36.10 -0.31
C GLU A 140 7.88 -35.12 -0.31
N ASN A 141 8.09 -33.86 -0.69
CA ASN A 141 7.04 -32.86 -0.76
C ASN A 141 6.92 -32.25 -2.18
N HIS A 142 7.33 -32.96 -3.20
CA HIS A 142 7.36 -32.50 -4.59
C HIS A 142 6.04 -31.87 -5.03
N ASP A 143 4.94 -32.59 -4.83
CA ASP A 143 3.61 -32.16 -5.30
C ASP A 143 3.14 -30.92 -4.57
N LEU A 144 3.46 -30.77 -3.27
CA LEU A 144 3.18 -29.57 -2.50
C LEU A 144 3.94 -28.36 -3.09
N PHE A 145 5.23 -28.51 -3.35
CA PHE A 145 6.05 -27.40 -3.86
C PHE A 145 5.64 -26.99 -5.27
N VAL A 146 5.25 -27.93 -6.11
CA VAL A 146 4.73 -27.66 -7.45
C VAL A 146 3.38 -26.95 -7.37
N ALA A 147 2.46 -27.39 -6.51
CA ALA A 147 1.17 -26.76 -6.32
C ALA A 147 1.31 -25.32 -5.83
N GLU A 148 2.08 -25.08 -4.77
CA GLU A 148 2.31 -23.74 -4.21
C GLU A 148 3.00 -22.80 -5.20
N ARG A 149 3.94 -23.31 -6.01
CA ARG A 149 4.57 -22.55 -7.08
C ARG A 149 3.56 -22.17 -8.17
N ASN A 150 2.70 -23.10 -8.57
CA ASN A 150 1.67 -22.85 -9.59
C ASN A 150 0.64 -21.85 -9.11
N ASP A 151 0.24 -21.89 -7.85
CA ASP A 151 -0.66 -20.92 -7.25
C ASP A 151 -0.05 -19.50 -7.28
N LEU A 152 1.21 -19.37 -6.87
CA LEU A 152 1.92 -18.09 -6.95
C LEU A 152 2.05 -17.58 -8.39
N MET A 153 2.35 -18.49 -9.35
CA MET A 153 2.44 -18.12 -10.77
C MET A 153 1.09 -17.71 -11.34
N THR A 154 -0.01 -18.28 -10.84
CA THR A 154 -1.37 -17.86 -11.20
C THR A 154 -1.67 -16.46 -10.69
N ASP A 155 -1.31 -16.17 -9.44
CA ASP A 155 -1.41 -14.80 -8.89
C ASP A 155 -0.64 -13.80 -9.76
N ILE A 156 0.62 -14.09 -10.10
CA ILE A 156 1.45 -13.19 -10.94
C ILE A 156 0.83 -12.99 -12.32
N ARG A 157 0.33 -14.04 -12.95
CA ARG A 157 -0.31 -13.96 -14.29
C ARG A 157 -1.61 -13.17 -14.29
N SER A 158 -2.33 -13.17 -13.17
CA SER A 158 -3.58 -12.41 -13.01
C SER A 158 -3.37 -10.92 -12.70
N LEU A 159 -2.14 -10.51 -12.31
CA LEU A 159 -1.83 -9.14 -11.91
C LEU A 159 -2.27 -8.06 -12.90
N PRO A 160 -2.03 -8.19 -14.23
CA PRO A 160 -2.40 -7.12 -15.15
C PRO A 160 -3.90 -6.80 -15.12
N GLN A 161 -4.75 -7.83 -15.00
CA GLN A 161 -6.20 -7.66 -14.89
C GLN A 161 -6.62 -7.14 -13.51
N ALA A 162 -6.09 -7.71 -12.45
CA ALA A 162 -6.37 -7.29 -11.07
C ALA A 162 -5.94 -5.83 -10.83
N SER A 163 -4.77 -5.44 -11.32
CA SER A 163 -4.25 -4.07 -11.25
C SER A 163 -5.14 -3.07 -11.99
N LEU A 164 -5.69 -3.44 -13.15
CA LEU A 164 -6.63 -2.59 -13.89
C LEU A 164 -7.88 -2.31 -13.06
N VAL A 165 -8.49 -3.35 -12.49
CA VAL A 165 -9.68 -3.22 -11.64
C VAL A 165 -9.39 -2.34 -10.41
N GLN A 166 -8.24 -2.55 -9.75
CA GLN A 166 -7.84 -1.72 -8.60
C GLN A 166 -7.65 -0.25 -8.99
N ARG A 167 -7.06 0.04 -10.16
CA ARG A 167 -6.90 1.42 -10.67
C ARG A 167 -8.24 2.08 -10.97
N ILE A 168 -9.17 1.35 -11.58
CA ILE A 168 -10.53 1.84 -11.82
C ILE A 168 -11.21 2.15 -10.49
N ASN A 169 -11.17 1.23 -9.52
CA ASN A 169 -11.77 1.44 -8.21
C ASN A 169 -11.14 2.65 -7.48
N ALA A 170 -9.82 2.83 -7.59
CA ALA A 170 -9.13 3.98 -7.02
C ALA A 170 -9.54 5.31 -7.71
N MET A 171 -9.74 5.30 -9.03
CA MET A 171 -10.28 6.46 -9.75
C MET A 171 -11.69 6.80 -9.30
N VAL A 172 -12.57 5.81 -9.24
CA VAL A 172 -13.96 5.99 -8.77
C VAL A 172 -13.98 6.54 -7.34
N ALA A 173 -13.17 5.98 -6.43
CA ALA A 173 -13.06 6.47 -5.06
C ALA A 173 -12.59 7.94 -5.02
N ARG A 174 -11.61 8.31 -5.84
CA ARG A 174 -11.16 9.71 -5.97
C ARG A 174 -12.24 10.62 -6.53
N ALA A 175 -12.94 10.19 -7.58
CA ALA A 175 -14.03 10.96 -8.18
C ALA A 175 -15.14 11.22 -7.14
N ARG A 176 -15.52 10.23 -6.33
CA ARG A 176 -16.49 10.39 -5.25
C ARG A 176 -16.04 11.43 -4.21
N VAL A 177 -14.78 11.37 -3.78
CA VAL A 177 -14.23 12.38 -2.85
C VAL A 177 -14.22 13.78 -3.48
N VAL A 178 -13.87 13.90 -4.76
CA VAL A 178 -13.93 15.19 -5.50
C VAL A 178 -15.36 15.70 -5.57
N ARG A 179 -16.32 14.83 -5.91
CA ARG A 179 -17.76 15.17 -5.94
C ARG A 179 -18.22 15.75 -4.59
N VAL A 180 -17.91 15.09 -3.48
CA VAL A 180 -18.22 15.60 -2.14
C VAL A 180 -17.59 16.98 -1.90
N ASN A 181 -16.33 17.19 -2.30
CA ASN A 181 -15.65 18.47 -2.16
C ASN A 181 -16.26 19.59 -3.02
N CYS A 182 -16.84 19.26 -4.18
CA CYS A 182 -17.58 20.22 -4.99
C CYS A 182 -18.78 20.83 -4.24
N TYR A 183 -19.34 20.11 -3.28
CA TYR A 183 -20.41 20.62 -2.41
C TYR A 183 -19.87 21.25 -1.11
N LEU A 184 -18.88 20.63 -0.47
CA LEU A 184 -18.34 21.09 0.81
C LEU A 184 -17.65 22.47 0.70
N VAL A 185 -16.82 22.65 -0.32
CA VAL A 185 -16.05 23.91 -0.48
C VAL A 185 -16.96 25.12 -0.69
N PRO A 186 -17.93 25.08 -1.61
CA PRO A 186 -18.90 26.18 -1.75
C PRO A 186 -19.79 26.38 -0.51
N HIS A 187 -20.15 25.28 0.18
CA HIS A 187 -20.91 25.34 1.42
C HIS A 187 -20.18 26.13 2.49
N PHE A 188 -18.91 25.84 2.74
CA PHE A 188 -18.09 26.63 3.66
C PHE A 188 -17.94 28.10 3.20
N LYS A 189 -17.74 28.32 1.91
CA LYS A 189 -17.66 29.67 1.34
C LYS A 189 -18.93 30.48 1.61
N LYS A 190 -20.09 29.86 1.42
CA LYS A 190 -21.40 30.51 1.64
C LYS A 190 -21.62 30.91 3.09
N GLN A 191 -21.07 30.18 4.04
CA GLN A 191 -21.20 30.43 5.48
C GLN A 191 -20.22 31.51 5.99
N MET A 192 -19.25 31.94 5.17
CA MET A 192 -18.29 32.94 5.59
C MET A 192 -18.91 34.36 5.61
N PRO A 193 -18.71 35.15 6.67
CA PRO A 193 -19.23 36.50 6.76
C PRO A 193 -18.55 37.41 5.73
N ALA A 194 -19.32 38.36 5.18
CA ALA A 194 -18.81 39.35 4.23
C ALA A 194 -17.82 40.31 4.90
N LEU A 195 -18.11 40.74 6.13
CA LEU A 195 -17.35 41.74 6.90
C LEU A 195 -17.07 41.19 8.31
N GLY A 196 -15.80 41.19 8.71
CA GLY A 196 -15.37 40.86 10.08
C GLY A 196 -15.57 39.40 10.53
N GLY A 197 -14.94 39.00 11.61
CA GLY A 197 -15.19 37.71 12.29
C GLY A 197 -14.85 36.43 11.51
N LYS A 198 -14.16 36.50 10.34
CA LYS A 198 -13.87 35.36 9.45
C LYS A 198 -13.14 34.24 10.17
N ALA A 199 -12.07 34.54 10.92
CA ALA A 199 -11.30 33.53 11.64
C ALA A 199 -12.13 32.79 12.71
N LYS A 200 -12.98 33.52 13.46
CA LYS A 200 -13.86 32.93 14.47
C LYS A 200 -14.90 31.99 13.83
N LYS A 201 -15.51 32.44 12.71
CA LYS A 201 -16.48 31.59 11.98
C LYS A 201 -15.85 30.36 11.37
N GLN A 202 -14.65 30.49 10.78
CA GLN A 202 -13.90 29.36 10.26
C GLN A 202 -13.58 28.34 11.35
N ALA A 203 -13.06 28.78 12.50
CA ALA A 203 -12.79 27.88 13.63
C ALA A 203 -14.04 27.13 14.08
N GLN A 204 -15.18 27.82 14.17
CA GLN A 204 -16.47 27.19 14.49
C GLN A 204 -16.90 26.13 13.48
N LEU A 205 -16.72 26.39 12.18
CA LEU A 205 -17.07 25.42 11.12
C LEU A 205 -16.15 24.19 11.15
N VAL A 206 -14.87 24.37 11.47
CA VAL A 206 -13.90 23.29 11.61
C VAL A 206 -14.17 22.45 12.86
N GLU A 207 -14.62 23.06 13.96
CA GLU A 207 -15.03 22.31 15.16
C GLU A 207 -16.30 21.51 14.93
N ASN A 208 -17.27 22.07 14.24
CA ASN A 208 -18.56 21.43 13.96
C ASN A 208 -18.56 20.65 12.62
N LEU A 209 -17.40 20.25 12.10
CA LEU A 209 -17.25 19.64 10.78
C LEU A 209 -18.16 18.42 10.55
N LEU A 210 -18.44 17.62 11.58
CA LEU A 210 -19.36 16.47 11.47
C LEU A 210 -20.80 16.89 11.18
N GLU A 211 -21.26 17.97 11.79
CA GLU A 211 -22.61 18.50 11.53
C GLU A 211 -22.69 19.13 10.13
N GLU A 212 -21.63 19.80 9.70
CA GLU A 212 -21.53 20.32 8.34
C GLU A 212 -21.56 19.18 7.30
N TYR A 213 -20.87 18.06 7.57
CA TYR A 213 -20.93 16.86 6.73
C TYR A 213 -22.36 16.32 6.63
N LYS A 214 -23.04 16.17 7.77
CA LYS A 214 -24.45 15.70 7.79
C LYS A 214 -25.38 16.63 6.99
N THR A 215 -25.18 17.94 7.13
CA THR A 215 -25.96 18.96 6.43
C THR A 215 -25.78 18.86 4.93
N VAL A 216 -24.53 18.80 4.45
CA VAL A 216 -24.22 18.69 3.02
C VAL A 216 -24.67 17.33 2.47
N CYS A 217 -24.48 16.25 3.23
CA CYS A 217 -24.89 14.91 2.88
C CYS A 217 -26.42 14.84 2.61
N LYS A 218 -27.22 15.34 3.56
CA LYS A 218 -28.69 15.36 3.44
C LYS A 218 -29.18 16.28 2.32
N ALA A 219 -28.60 17.47 2.20
CA ALA A 219 -29.02 18.46 1.20
C ALA A 219 -28.78 17.99 -0.24
N ASN A 220 -27.79 17.13 -0.48
CA ASN A 220 -27.36 16.73 -1.81
C ASN A 220 -27.46 15.21 -2.04
N SER A 221 -28.12 14.46 -1.16
CA SER A 221 -28.28 12.99 -1.24
C SER A 221 -26.98 12.24 -1.48
N LEU A 222 -25.90 12.64 -0.79
CA LEU A 222 -24.58 12.04 -0.92
C LEU A 222 -24.43 10.81 0.00
N ASN A 223 -23.55 9.89 -0.38
CA ASN A 223 -23.21 8.77 0.49
C ASN A 223 -22.25 9.22 1.60
N PRO A 224 -22.56 8.98 2.89
CA PRO A 224 -21.68 9.34 4.01
C PRO A 224 -20.26 8.76 3.92
N ASN A 225 -20.11 7.58 3.30
CA ASN A 225 -18.82 6.90 3.15
C ASN A 225 -17.88 7.57 2.12
N ASP A 226 -18.41 8.44 1.25
CA ASP A 226 -17.62 9.15 0.26
C ASP A 226 -16.97 10.42 0.83
N PHE A 227 -17.31 10.80 2.06
CA PHE A 227 -16.72 11.96 2.71
C PHE A 227 -15.26 11.69 3.12
N PRO A 228 -14.39 12.71 3.02
CA PRO A 228 -12.99 12.56 3.43
C PRO A 228 -12.89 12.22 4.92
N SER A 229 -11.81 11.50 5.30
CA SER A 229 -11.52 11.17 6.69
C SER A 229 -11.55 12.44 7.56
N PHE A 230 -12.38 12.41 8.60
CA PHE A 230 -12.65 13.54 9.48
C PHE A 230 -11.38 14.21 10.00
N GLU A 231 -10.46 13.45 10.59
CA GLU A 231 -9.24 14.01 11.18
C GLU A 231 -8.30 14.63 10.13
N LYS A 232 -8.08 13.90 9.02
CA LYS A 232 -7.22 14.39 7.93
C LYS A 232 -7.79 15.66 7.28
N TYR A 233 -9.10 15.68 7.09
CA TYR A 233 -9.76 16.83 6.48
C TYR A 233 -9.81 18.04 7.43
N ARG A 234 -10.13 17.82 8.70
CA ARG A 234 -10.09 18.83 9.76
C ARG A 234 -8.74 19.53 9.85
N ASN A 235 -7.64 18.78 9.82
CA ASN A 235 -6.30 19.34 9.85
C ASN A 235 -6.02 20.21 8.62
N ARG A 236 -6.39 19.77 7.43
CA ARG A 236 -6.25 20.57 6.20
C ARG A 236 -7.09 21.84 6.20
N LEU A 237 -8.29 21.78 6.75
CA LEU A 237 -9.18 22.94 6.84
C LEU A 237 -8.70 23.99 7.84
N ARG A 238 -7.94 23.61 8.87
CA ARG A 238 -7.33 24.56 9.81
C ARG A 238 -6.33 25.50 9.11
N ASP A 239 -5.57 24.96 8.16
CA ASP A 239 -4.52 25.69 7.45
C ASP A 239 -5.07 26.40 6.18
N ALA A 240 -6.30 26.10 5.78
CA ALA A 240 -6.91 26.66 4.59
C ALA A 240 -7.59 28.01 4.88
N ASP A 241 -7.61 28.90 3.91
CA ASP A 241 -8.36 30.17 3.98
C ASP A 241 -9.70 30.03 3.24
N PHE A 242 -10.81 29.90 3.98
CA PHE A 242 -12.15 29.74 3.40
C PHE A 242 -12.60 30.97 2.58
N SER A 243 -12.00 32.11 2.81
CA SER A 243 -12.31 33.33 2.03
C SER A 243 -11.84 33.19 0.57
N LYS A 244 -10.83 32.36 0.31
CA LYS A 244 -10.30 32.07 -1.03
C LYS A 244 -11.00 30.93 -1.75
N PHE A 245 -11.89 30.20 -1.08
CA PHE A 245 -12.64 29.13 -1.71
C PHE A 245 -13.50 29.67 -2.85
N LYS A 246 -13.58 28.89 -3.94
CA LYS A 246 -14.43 29.23 -5.08
C LYS A 246 -15.89 28.97 -4.75
N LYS A 247 -16.79 29.68 -5.44
CA LYS A 247 -18.19 29.36 -5.43
C LYS A 247 -18.43 28.06 -6.21
N PHE A 248 -19.62 27.48 -6.04
CA PHE A 248 -20.02 26.31 -6.82
C PHE A 248 -19.97 26.63 -8.32
N ASP A 249 -19.31 25.75 -9.06
CA ASP A 249 -19.20 25.84 -10.51
C ASP A 249 -19.88 24.62 -11.12
N GLU A 250 -21.01 24.84 -11.75
CA GLU A 250 -21.88 23.80 -12.32
C GLU A 250 -21.18 23.04 -13.45
N LYS A 251 -20.31 23.72 -14.24
CA LYS A 251 -19.57 23.07 -15.32
C LYS A 251 -18.53 22.08 -14.81
N VAL A 252 -17.83 22.45 -13.73
CA VAL A 252 -16.86 21.54 -13.06
C VAL A 252 -17.57 20.37 -12.44
N PHE A 253 -18.77 20.60 -11.88
CA PHE A 253 -19.56 19.55 -11.27
C PHE A 253 -20.07 18.54 -12.32
N GLN A 254 -20.63 19.01 -13.43
CA GLN A 254 -21.08 18.15 -14.52
C GLN A 254 -19.94 17.28 -15.06
N ALA A 255 -18.75 17.84 -15.29
CA ALA A 255 -17.59 17.11 -15.74
C ALA A 255 -17.11 16.01 -14.75
N VAL A 256 -17.40 16.16 -13.46
CA VAL A 256 -17.08 15.15 -12.42
C VAL A 256 -18.18 14.10 -12.28
N ASP A 257 -19.43 14.45 -12.58
CA ASP A 257 -20.60 13.55 -12.47
C ASP A 257 -20.75 12.65 -13.71
N GLU A 258 -20.22 13.10 -14.86
CA GLU A 258 -20.18 12.35 -16.13
C GLU A 258 -18.95 11.43 -16.25
N ALA A 259 -17.90 11.59 -15.42
CA ALA A 259 -16.66 10.82 -15.42
C ALA A 259 -16.75 9.59 -14.50
#